data_afd4be46afbd32ec29677d6f636f5355
#
_entry.id   afd4be46afbd32ec29677d6f636f5355
#
_cell.length_a   1.000
_cell.length_b   1.000
_cell.length_c   1.000
_cell.angle_alpha   90.00
_cell.angle_beta   90.00
_cell.angle_gamma   90.00
#
_symmetry.space_group_name_H-M   'P 1'
#
loop_
_entity.id
_entity.type
_entity.pdbx_description
1 polymer ?
#
loop_
_entity_poly.entity_id
_entity_poly.type
_entity_poly.pdbx_seq_one_letter_code
_entity_poly.pdbx_strand_id
1 'polypeptide(L)'
;MTFIEKMKMQAKQDIKTIVLPESEDLRTLEATEIVLKEGFANIILIGNPQEINELAEKNNINLNGAQIVNPATSADFSKYANDLYELRKNKGMTLDQAKELLKTNRRYFATMMVKEGDADGFVSGASHPTSDTLRPALQILKAAPGTKLVSAFFVMVLPDKEFGDDGVFIFADSGLNEYPDADALSEIAISSSKSFKELIGDEPKVAMLSYSTHGSAHSPLTDKVIEATKLLKEKAPDLISDGEIQLDAAIIPEVAERKAPGSPLQGKANILIFPDLDAGNIGYKLTQRFGHAEAYGPLCQGVSKAVNDLSRGCSSQDIAGVVAITAVQAQKIN
;
A
#
# COMPACT_ATOMS: atom_id res chain seq x y z
N MET A 1 19.60 -11.97 0.93
CA MET A 1 19.14 -10.57 0.92
C MET A 1 17.65 -10.61 1.20
N THR A 2 17.17 -9.90 2.21
CA THR A 2 15.74 -9.84 2.55
C THR A 2 14.96 -9.04 1.50
N PHE A 3 13.62 -9.16 1.50
CA PHE A 3 12.77 -8.37 0.62
C PHE A 3 13.02 -6.87 0.79
N ILE A 4 13.08 -6.39 2.04
CA ILE A 4 13.26 -4.95 2.28
C ILE A 4 14.65 -4.45 1.91
N GLU A 5 15.70 -5.26 2.04
CA GLU A 5 17.04 -4.93 1.54
C GLU A 5 17.05 -4.78 0.02
N LYS A 6 16.32 -5.65 -0.71
CA LYS A 6 16.14 -5.52 -2.17
C LYS A 6 15.44 -4.20 -2.52
N MET A 7 14.36 -3.83 -1.79
CA MET A 7 13.65 -2.56 -2.01
C MET A 7 14.54 -1.35 -1.77
N LYS A 8 15.29 -1.33 -0.67
CA LYS A 8 16.24 -0.24 -0.36
C LYS A 8 17.33 -0.11 -1.43
N MET A 9 17.86 -1.23 -1.92
CA MET A 9 18.86 -1.21 -3.01
C MET A 9 18.27 -0.68 -4.32
N GLN A 10 17.05 -1.08 -4.66
CA GLN A 10 16.38 -0.60 -5.86
C GLN A 10 16.06 0.90 -5.74
N ALA A 11 15.56 1.35 -4.58
CA ALA A 11 15.29 2.76 -4.33
C ALA A 11 16.53 3.65 -4.52
N LYS A 12 17.74 3.15 -4.19
CA LYS A 12 19.01 3.87 -4.40
C LYS A 12 19.37 4.08 -5.88
N GLN A 13 18.79 3.36 -6.81
CA GLN A 13 19.14 3.48 -8.23
C GLN A 13 18.57 4.77 -8.86
N ASP A 14 17.47 5.28 -8.33
CA ASP A 14 16.81 6.53 -8.73
C ASP A 14 16.15 7.14 -7.50
N ILE A 15 16.89 8.02 -6.79
CA ILE A 15 16.48 8.59 -5.50
C ILE A 15 15.22 9.42 -5.66
N LYS A 16 14.15 9.00 -5.00
CA LYS A 16 12.86 9.69 -4.97
C LYS A 16 12.68 10.50 -3.69
N THR A 17 11.86 11.53 -3.78
CA THR A 17 11.51 12.40 -2.65
C THR A 17 10.16 11.96 -2.07
N ILE A 18 10.14 11.53 -0.81
CA ILE A 18 8.96 11.04 -0.12
C ILE A 18 8.56 11.99 1.00
N VAL A 19 7.26 12.34 1.05
CA VAL A 19 6.71 13.21 2.09
C VAL A 19 6.20 12.37 3.26
N LEU A 20 6.54 12.78 4.48
CA LEU A 20 6.05 12.22 5.73
C LEU A 20 5.28 13.32 6.50
N PRO A 21 3.94 13.34 6.44
CA PRO A 21 3.15 14.44 7.00
C PRO A 21 2.93 14.33 8.52
N GLU A 22 3.20 13.17 9.14
CA GLU A 22 2.97 12.91 10.58
C GLU A 22 4.26 13.16 11.40
N SER A 23 4.85 14.33 11.23
CA SER A 23 6.11 14.72 11.88
C SER A 23 6.01 14.96 13.40
N GLU A 24 4.81 14.92 13.96
CA GLU A 24 4.56 14.89 15.41
C GLU A 24 4.75 13.50 16.03
N ASP A 25 4.74 12.44 15.23
CA ASP A 25 4.98 11.08 15.71
C ASP A 25 6.48 10.76 15.74
N LEU A 26 6.97 10.38 16.91
CA LEU A 26 8.40 10.10 17.12
C LEU A 26 8.91 9.00 16.15
N ARG A 27 8.09 7.99 15.87
CA ARG A 27 8.44 6.91 14.94
C ARG A 27 8.71 7.42 13.52
N THR A 28 8.00 8.49 13.11
CA THR A 28 8.23 9.14 11.80
C THR A 28 9.59 9.83 11.76
N LEU A 29 10.01 10.48 12.85
CA LEU A 29 11.34 11.11 12.93
C LEU A 29 12.46 10.07 12.97
N GLU A 30 12.29 9.00 13.76
CA GLU A 30 13.22 7.87 13.80
C GLU A 30 13.35 7.20 12.41
N ALA A 31 12.23 6.99 11.72
CA ALA A 31 12.24 6.47 10.36
C ALA A 31 12.96 7.41 9.38
N THR A 32 12.77 8.72 9.54
CA THR A 32 13.49 9.73 8.74
C THR A 32 15.00 9.59 8.92
N GLU A 33 15.49 9.48 10.16
CA GLU A 33 16.92 9.25 10.43
C GLU A 33 17.44 7.98 9.75
N ILE A 34 16.67 6.86 9.85
CA ILE A 34 17.03 5.59 9.19
C ILE A 34 17.16 5.79 7.67
N VAL A 35 16.16 6.42 7.04
CA VAL A 35 16.14 6.64 5.59
C VAL A 35 17.33 7.48 5.14
N LEU A 36 17.60 8.60 5.83
CA LEU A 36 18.69 9.51 5.52
C LEU A 36 20.05 8.86 5.73
N LYS A 37 20.25 8.14 6.83
CA LYS A 37 21.48 7.41 7.13
C LYS A 37 21.79 6.34 6.10
N GLU A 38 20.77 5.61 5.66
CA GLU A 38 20.91 4.58 4.64
C GLU A 38 20.92 5.15 3.21
N GLY A 39 20.41 6.36 2.98
CA GLY A 39 20.51 7.10 1.72
C GLY A 39 19.73 6.50 0.55
N PHE A 40 18.51 6.02 0.78
CA PHE A 40 17.67 5.43 -0.26
C PHE A 40 16.47 6.28 -0.71
N ALA A 41 16.20 7.39 -0.03
CA ALA A 41 15.22 8.40 -0.43
C ALA A 41 15.56 9.77 0.17
N ASN A 42 15.08 10.84 -0.46
CA ASN A 42 15.00 12.16 0.16
C ASN A 42 13.70 12.25 0.96
N ILE A 43 13.73 12.95 2.10
CA ILE A 43 12.56 13.09 2.98
C ILE A 43 12.15 14.54 3.11
N ILE A 44 10.84 14.78 2.98
CA ILE A 44 10.17 16.03 3.35
C ILE A 44 9.25 15.76 4.55
N LEU A 45 9.49 16.45 5.65
CA LEU A 45 8.61 16.48 6.82
C LEU A 45 7.67 17.67 6.74
N ILE A 46 6.38 17.48 7.06
CA ILE A 46 5.40 18.57 7.05
C ILE A 46 5.08 19.00 8.48
N GLY A 47 5.36 20.27 8.80
CA GLY A 47 5.02 20.83 10.12
C GLY A 47 5.83 22.05 10.47
N ASN A 48 5.73 22.48 11.73
CA ASN A 48 6.50 23.60 12.25
C ASN A 48 7.98 23.18 12.46
N PRO A 49 8.95 23.82 11.78
CA PRO A 49 10.37 23.44 11.90
C PRO A 49 10.90 23.48 13.34
N GLN A 50 10.46 24.46 14.13
CA GLN A 50 10.90 24.57 15.51
C GLN A 50 10.44 23.37 16.35
N GLU A 51 9.14 23.03 16.28
CA GLU A 51 8.56 21.89 17.02
C GLU A 51 9.20 20.56 16.63
N ILE A 52 9.43 20.34 15.30
CA ILE A 52 10.07 19.12 14.79
C ILE A 52 11.51 19.00 15.27
N ASN A 53 12.30 20.09 15.20
CA ASN A 53 13.68 20.07 15.64
C ASN A 53 13.78 19.89 17.17
N GLU A 54 12.95 20.55 17.97
CA GLU A 54 12.89 20.37 19.43
C GLU A 54 12.56 18.90 19.80
N LEU A 55 11.60 18.28 19.09
CA LEU A 55 11.24 16.88 19.32
C LEU A 55 12.39 15.94 18.95
N ALA A 56 13.06 16.19 17.83
CA ALA A 56 14.22 15.41 17.39
C ALA A 56 15.41 15.52 18.36
N GLU A 57 15.76 16.74 18.75
CA GLU A 57 16.85 17.01 19.70
C GLU A 57 16.62 16.34 21.06
N LYS A 58 15.40 16.44 21.59
CA LYS A 58 14.99 15.80 22.84
C LYS A 58 15.18 14.29 22.83
N ASN A 59 15.06 13.67 21.66
CA ASN A 59 15.15 12.20 21.49
C ASN A 59 16.46 11.76 20.81
N ASN A 60 17.44 12.67 20.62
CA ASN A 60 18.72 12.41 19.98
C ASN A 60 18.59 11.86 18.55
N ILE A 61 17.61 12.35 17.78
CA ILE A 61 17.36 11.96 16.39
C ILE A 61 18.04 12.97 15.46
N ASN A 62 18.80 12.46 14.49
CA ASN A 62 19.48 13.30 13.50
C ASN A 62 18.63 13.45 12.23
N LEU A 63 18.09 14.64 12.01
CA LEU A 63 17.31 15.00 10.83
C LEU A 63 18.12 15.73 9.75
N ASN A 64 19.45 15.76 9.83
CA ASN A 64 20.30 16.43 8.84
C ASN A 64 20.12 15.79 7.45
N GLY A 65 19.67 16.61 6.49
CA GLY A 65 19.33 16.15 5.14
C GLY A 65 17.82 16.04 4.88
N ALA A 66 16.97 16.06 5.91
CA ALA A 66 15.54 16.21 5.70
C ALA A 66 15.18 17.66 5.39
N GLN A 67 14.25 17.86 4.45
CA GLN A 67 13.59 19.14 4.26
C GLN A 67 12.38 19.22 5.21
N ILE A 68 12.18 20.37 5.87
CA ILE A 68 10.98 20.62 6.67
C ILE A 68 10.17 21.72 6.00
N VAL A 69 8.90 21.43 5.70
CA VAL A 69 7.97 22.37 5.06
C VAL A 69 6.83 22.69 5.99
N ASN A 70 6.69 23.96 6.34
CA ASN A 70 5.55 24.46 7.11
C ASN A 70 4.46 24.98 6.15
N PRO A 71 3.28 24.36 6.11
CA PRO A 71 2.18 24.83 5.27
C PRO A 71 1.84 26.31 5.46
N ALA A 72 1.93 26.83 6.70
CA ALA A 72 1.56 28.20 7.02
C ALA A 72 2.51 29.25 6.40
N THR A 73 3.76 28.89 6.09
CA THR A 73 4.79 29.80 5.56
C THR A 73 5.34 29.34 4.20
N SER A 74 4.80 28.26 3.63
CA SER A 74 5.23 27.77 2.32
C SER A 74 4.94 28.78 1.21
N ALA A 75 5.93 29.00 0.34
CA ALA A 75 5.78 29.83 -0.84
C ALA A 75 4.72 29.28 -1.81
N ASP A 76 4.56 27.96 -1.86
CA ASP A 76 3.63 27.25 -2.76
C ASP A 76 2.21 27.14 -2.20
N PHE A 77 1.96 27.59 -0.96
CA PHE A 77 0.66 27.48 -0.32
C PHE A 77 -0.49 28.04 -1.17
N SER A 78 -0.30 29.24 -1.72
CA SER A 78 -1.33 29.91 -2.54
C SER A 78 -1.59 29.17 -3.85
N LYS A 79 -0.56 28.63 -4.49
CA LYS A 79 -0.66 27.78 -5.68
C LYS A 79 -1.47 26.52 -5.35
N TYR A 80 -1.07 25.76 -4.33
CA TYR A 80 -1.77 24.54 -3.93
C TYR A 80 -3.22 24.77 -3.53
N ALA A 81 -3.52 25.91 -2.86
CA ALA A 81 -4.89 26.24 -2.50
C ALA A 81 -5.78 26.53 -3.73
N ASN A 82 -5.25 27.24 -4.71
CA ASN A 82 -5.96 27.48 -5.96
C ASN A 82 -6.17 26.19 -6.76
N ASP A 83 -5.15 25.34 -6.86
CA ASP A 83 -5.22 24.09 -7.62
C ASP A 83 -6.17 23.09 -6.95
N LEU A 84 -6.16 23.00 -5.61
CA LEU A 84 -7.13 22.20 -4.86
C LEU A 84 -8.57 22.71 -5.06
N TYR A 85 -8.77 24.03 -5.02
CA TYR A 85 -10.06 24.66 -5.32
C TYR A 85 -10.52 24.28 -6.74
N GLU A 86 -9.67 24.47 -7.76
CA GLU A 86 -10.01 24.13 -9.15
C GLU A 86 -10.39 22.65 -9.32
N LEU A 87 -9.69 21.74 -8.65
CA LEU A 87 -9.99 20.31 -8.65
C LEU A 87 -11.34 19.97 -8.00
N ARG A 88 -11.78 20.78 -7.03
CA ARG A 88 -12.91 20.43 -6.15
C ARG A 88 -14.11 21.39 -6.21
N LYS A 89 -14.02 22.51 -6.94
CA LYS A 89 -15.10 23.52 -7.05
C LYS A 89 -16.45 22.94 -7.50
N ASN A 90 -16.40 21.98 -8.44
CA ASN A 90 -17.61 21.28 -8.92
C ASN A 90 -18.20 20.29 -7.90
N LYS A 91 -17.51 20.08 -6.76
CA LYS A 91 -17.99 19.31 -5.61
C LYS A 91 -18.33 20.21 -4.41
N GLY A 92 -18.47 21.53 -4.65
CA GLY A 92 -18.92 22.51 -3.66
C GLY A 92 -17.82 23.09 -2.78
N MET A 93 -16.53 22.82 -3.05
CA MET A 93 -15.42 23.45 -2.30
C MET A 93 -15.28 24.91 -2.68
N THR A 94 -15.11 25.79 -1.70
CA THR A 94 -14.72 27.20 -1.91
C THR A 94 -13.21 27.36 -1.77
N LEU A 95 -12.66 28.47 -2.28
CA LEU A 95 -11.23 28.76 -2.14
C LEU A 95 -10.81 28.89 -0.67
N ASP A 96 -11.67 29.51 0.17
CA ASP A 96 -11.38 29.64 1.61
C ASP A 96 -11.37 28.29 2.32
N GLN A 97 -12.27 27.37 1.94
CA GLN A 97 -12.26 25.99 2.43
C GLN A 97 -10.99 25.25 1.99
N ALA A 98 -10.53 25.44 0.75
CA ALA A 98 -9.28 24.84 0.27
C ALA A 98 -8.08 25.35 1.07
N LYS A 99 -8.00 26.68 1.31
CA LYS A 99 -6.95 27.29 2.14
C LYS A 99 -6.95 26.75 3.57
N GLU A 100 -8.13 26.70 4.21
CA GLU A 100 -8.25 26.21 5.59
C GLU A 100 -7.88 24.73 5.67
N LEU A 101 -8.29 23.91 4.71
CA LEU A 101 -7.98 22.49 4.66
C LEU A 101 -6.47 22.26 4.53
N LEU A 102 -5.77 22.98 3.65
CA LEU A 102 -4.32 22.84 3.48
C LEU A 102 -3.53 23.36 4.68
N LYS A 103 -4.07 24.35 5.40
CA LYS A 103 -3.45 24.88 6.60
C LYS A 103 -3.56 23.93 7.79
N THR A 104 -4.70 23.23 7.93
CA THR A 104 -5.02 22.42 9.10
C THR A 104 -4.78 20.92 8.90
N ASN A 105 -4.68 20.47 7.65
CA ASN A 105 -4.51 19.05 7.34
C ASN A 105 -3.25 18.79 6.50
N ARG A 106 -2.19 18.35 7.17
CA ARG A 106 -0.87 18.11 6.57
C ARG A 106 -0.91 17.05 5.46
N ARG A 107 -1.83 16.07 5.49
CA ARG A 107 -1.97 15.03 4.46
C ARG A 107 -2.53 15.60 3.15
N TYR A 108 -3.47 16.55 3.23
CA TYR A 108 -3.91 17.28 2.03
C TYR A 108 -2.78 18.11 1.42
N PHE A 109 -1.97 18.76 2.26
CA PHE A 109 -0.81 19.52 1.79
C PHE A 109 0.23 18.60 1.12
N ALA A 110 0.58 17.47 1.77
CA ALA A 110 1.47 16.44 1.22
C ALA A 110 0.96 15.89 -0.13
N THR A 111 -0.36 15.64 -0.22
CA THR A 111 -0.97 15.16 -1.46
C THR A 111 -0.87 16.19 -2.58
N MET A 112 -1.00 17.49 -2.28
CA MET A 112 -0.79 18.55 -3.27
C MET A 112 0.66 18.62 -3.71
N MET A 113 1.65 18.46 -2.82
CA MET A 113 3.07 18.38 -3.21
C MET A 113 3.31 17.26 -4.23
N VAL A 114 2.74 16.07 -3.98
CA VAL A 114 2.84 14.93 -4.91
C VAL A 114 2.10 15.20 -6.21
N LYS A 115 0.95 15.86 -6.15
CA LYS A 115 0.15 16.25 -7.33
C LYS A 115 0.91 17.19 -8.25
N GLU A 116 1.59 18.18 -7.68
CA GLU A 116 2.30 19.22 -8.41
C GLU A 116 3.72 18.80 -8.84
N GLY A 117 4.21 17.63 -8.36
CA GLY A 117 5.52 17.09 -8.70
C GLY A 117 6.65 17.64 -7.83
N ASP A 118 6.34 18.29 -6.71
CA ASP A 118 7.33 18.76 -5.73
C ASP A 118 7.80 17.61 -4.82
N ALA A 119 7.10 16.47 -4.88
CA ALA A 119 7.51 15.19 -4.31
C ALA A 119 7.01 14.03 -5.19
N ASP A 120 7.66 12.88 -5.08
CA ASP A 120 7.36 11.69 -5.89
C ASP A 120 6.29 10.80 -5.25
N GLY A 121 6.15 10.85 -3.93
CA GLY A 121 5.16 10.09 -3.19
C GLY A 121 5.03 10.51 -1.74
N PHE A 122 4.06 9.96 -1.01
CA PHE A 122 3.97 10.15 0.43
C PHE A 122 3.58 8.89 1.20
N VAL A 123 3.96 8.84 2.48
CA VAL A 123 3.62 7.78 3.43
C VAL A 123 3.04 8.41 4.69
N SER A 124 1.89 7.91 5.16
CA SER A 124 1.19 8.38 6.36
C SER A 124 0.41 7.23 6.99
N GLY A 125 -0.21 7.43 8.15
CA GLY A 125 -1.09 6.43 8.80
C GLY A 125 -0.54 5.89 10.13
N ALA A 126 0.64 6.32 10.56
CA ALA A 126 1.19 5.93 11.86
C ALA A 126 0.32 6.39 13.03
N SER A 127 -0.28 7.58 12.92
CA SER A 127 -1.11 8.20 13.97
C SER A 127 -2.58 8.39 13.58
N HIS A 128 -2.94 8.18 12.30
CA HIS A 128 -4.28 8.45 11.80
C HIS A 128 -4.91 7.21 11.14
N PRO A 129 -6.25 7.15 11.04
CA PRO A 129 -6.92 6.05 10.35
C PRO A 129 -6.66 6.09 8.83
N THR A 130 -6.69 4.93 8.19
CA THR A 130 -6.51 4.74 6.74
C THR A 130 -7.35 5.69 5.88
N SER A 131 -8.59 5.96 6.30
CA SER A 131 -9.47 6.92 5.59
C SER A 131 -8.89 8.32 5.48
N ASP A 132 -8.10 8.76 6.46
CA ASP A 132 -7.53 10.12 6.48
C ASP A 132 -6.29 10.24 5.58
N THR A 133 -5.58 9.15 5.35
CA THR A 133 -4.49 9.05 4.37
C THR A 133 -5.05 8.94 2.95
N LEU A 134 -6.00 8.05 2.73
CA LEU A 134 -6.47 7.72 1.38
C LEU A 134 -7.46 8.73 0.81
N ARG A 135 -8.28 9.38 1.66
CA ARG A 135 -9.25 10.38 1.18
C ARG A 135 -8.62 11.52 0.38
N PRO A 136 -7.52 12.18 0.83
CA PRO A 136 -6.83 13.18 0.00
C PRO A 136 -6.30 12.58 -1.30
N ALA A 137 -5.67 11.40 -1.24
CA ALA A 137 -5.13 10.73 -2.42
C ALA A 137 -6.21 10.47 -3.48
N LEU A 138 -7.34 9.88 -3.11
CA LEU A 138 -8.45 9.59 -4.01
C LEU A 138 -9.11 10.88 -4.56
N GLN A 139 -9.18 11.93 -3.74
CA GLN A 139 -9.80 13.19 -4.15
C GLN A 139 -8.94 14.02 -5.10
N ILE A 140 -7.63 13.97 -4.96
CA ILE A 140 -6.66 14.83 -5.65
C ILE A 140 -5.93 14.07 -6.75
N LEU A 141 -5.33 12.93 -6.44
CA LEU A 141 -4.52 12.15 -7.38
C LEU A 141 -5.36 11.28 -8.31
N LYS A 142 -6.50 10.78 -7.79
CA LYS A 142 -7.44 9.89 -8.50
C LYS A 142 -6.82 8.52 -8.84
N ALA A 143 -7.62 7.67 -9.47
CA ALA A 143 -7.16 6.39 -9.99
C ALA A 143 -6.19 6.58 -11.17
N ALA A 144 -5.27 5.66 -11.33
CA ALA A 144 -4.38 5.60 -12.49
C ALA A 144 -5.18 5.32 -13.78
N PRO A 145 -4.71 5.80 -14.95
CA PRO A 145 -5.36 5.50 -16.21
C PRO A 145 -5.56 3.99 -16.41
N GLY A 146 -6.76 3.58 -16.80
CA GLY A 146 -7.12 2.17 -17.01
C GLY A 146 -7.43 1.38 -15.74
N THR A 147 -7.30 1.98 -14.55
CA THR A 147 -7.68 1.34 -13.28
C THR A 147 -9.14 1.63 -12.96
N LYS A 148 -9.90 0.57 -12.72
CA LYS A 148 -11.31 0.67 -12.33
C LYS A 148 -11.52 0.84 -10.84
N LEU A 149 -10.62 0.27 -10.04
CA LEU A 149 -10.72 0.24 -8.58
C LEU A 149 -9.36 0.50 -7.94
N VAL A 150 -9.32 1.41 -6.96
CA VAL A 150 -8.18 1.55 -6.04
C VAL A 150 -8.36 0.54 -4.91
N SER A 151 -7.30 -0.20 -4.61
CA SER A 151 -7.27 -1.20 -3.54
C SER A 151 -5.99 -1.11 -2.74
N ALA A 152 -5.92 -1.88 -1.65
CA ALA A 152 -4.76 -1.90 -0.78
C ALA A 152 -4.32 -3.33 -0.46
N PHE A 153 -3.02 -3.52 -0.36
CA PHE A 153 -2.43 -4.83 -0.06
C PHE A 153 -1.33 -4.73 0.98
N PHE A 154 -1.00 -5.85 1.59
CA PHE A 154 0.21 -6.01 2.39
C PHE A 154 1.20 -6.90 1.65
N VAL A 155 2.48 -6.52 1.68
CA VAL A 155 3.55 -7.47 1.44
C VAL A 155 3.86 -8.14 2.77
N MET A 156 3.61 -9.45 2.81
CA MET A 156 3.91 -10.30 3.95
C MET A 156 5.22 -11.04 3.69
N VAL A 157 6.16 -10.95 4.62
CA VAL A 157 7.44 -11.66 4.53
C VAL A 157 7.54 -12.65 5.68
N LEU A 158 7.35 -13.93 5.37
CA LEU A 158 7.38 -15.00 6.34
C LEU A 158 8.83 -15.40 6.66
N PRO A 159 9.12 -15.83 7.90
CA PRO A 159 10.41 -16.43 8.23
C PRO A 159 10.64 -17.75 7.47
N ASP A 160 9.56 -18.52 7.25
CA ASP A 160 9.61 -19.76 6.47
C ASP A 160 9.60 -19.47 4.98
N LYS A 161 10.69 -19.88 4.30
CA LYS A 161 10.95 -19.61 2.89
C LYS A 161 10.37 -20.66 1.94
N GLU A 162 9.77 -21.73 2.47
CA GLU A 162 9.13 -22.77 1.66
C GLU A 162 7.79 -22.29 1.08
N PHE A 163 7.15 -21.29 1.71
CA PHE A 163 5.89 -20.73 1.25
C PHE A 163 6.06 -19.54 0.32
N GLY A 164 5.10 -19.37 -0.60
CA GLY A 164 5.04 -18.24 -1.52
C GLY A 164 6.27 -18.12 -2.43
N ASP A 165 6.81 -16.91 -2.53
CA ASP A 165 8.03 -16.64 -3.28
C ASP A 165 9.17 -16.30 -2.32
N ASP A 166 9.95 -17.29 -1.92
CA ASP A 166 10.98 -17.17 -0.87
C ASP A 166 10.42 -16.52 0.41
N GLY A 167 9.22 -16.95 0.82
CA GLY A 167 8.50 -16.44 1.98
C GLY A 167 7.71 -15.15 1.73
N VAL A 168 7.72 -14.59 0.52
CA VAL A 168 7.04 -13.34 0.19
C VAL A 168 5.66 -13.60 -0.40
N PHE A 169 4.66 -12.86 0.10
CA PHE A 169 3.29 -12.88 -0.40
C PHE A 169 2.73 -11.47 -0.58
N ILE A 170 1.74 -11.34 -1.47
CA ILE A 170 0.77 -10.25 -1.43
C ILE A 170 -0.55 -10.76 -0.82
N PHE A 171 -1.06 -10.04 0.19
CA PHE A 171 -2.39 -10.24 0.78
C PHE A 171 -3.28 -9.04 0.41
N ALA A 172 -4.34 -9.25 -0.36
CA ALA A 172 -5.25 -8.20 -0.86
C ALA A 172 -6.74 -8.66 -0.92
N ASP A 173 -7.72 -7.76 -0.79
CA ASP A 173 -7.60 -6.46 -0.17
C ASP A 173 -7.60 -6.65 1.35
N SER A 174 -6.68 -6.01 2.03
CA SER A 174 -6.56 -6.15 3.48
C SER A 174 -6.57 -4.79 4.20
N GLY A 175 -6.92 -3.70 3.48
CA GLY A 175 -6.82 -2.35 4.02
C GLY A 175 -7.86 -1.33 3.58
N LEU A 176 -8.64 -1.55 2.50
CA LEU A 176 -9.47 -0.49 1.91
C LEU A 176 -10.91 -0.91 1.58
N ASN A 177 -11.09 -1.95 0.78
CA ASN A 177 -12.41 -2.32 0.26
C ASN A 177 -13.12 -3.28 1.21
N GLU A 178 -14.16 -2.79 1.91
CA GLU A 178 -14.84 -3.57 2.95
C GLU A 178 -15.56 -4.79 2.39
N TYR A 179 -16.35 -4.59 1.33
CA TYR A 179 -17.22 -5.63 0.76
C TYR A 179 -17.18 -5.59 -0.78
N PRO A 180 -16.05 -6.00 -1.39
CA PRO A 180 -15.93 -6.02 -2.85
C PRO A 180 -16.91 -7.05 -3.45
N ASP A 181 -17.55 -6.67 -4.55
CA ASP A 181 -18.30 -7.60 -5.39
C ASP A 181 -17.37 -8.46 -6.26
N ALA A 182 -17.94 -9.33 -7.09
CA ALA A 182 -17.15 -10.23 -7.93
C ALA A 182 -16.27 -9.47 -8.94
N ASP A 183 -16.79 -8.38 -9.54
CA ASP A 183 -16.02 -7.56 -10.48
C ASP A 183 -14.85 -6.87 -9.77
N ALA A 184 -15.11 -6.26 -8.62
CA ALA A 184 -14.09 -5.63 -7.78
C ALA A 184 -13.00 -6.62 -7.33
N LEU A 185 -13.36 -7.84 -6.90
CA LEU A 185 -12.38 -8.87 -6.53
C LEU A 185 -11.48 -9.25 -7.70
N SER A 186 -12.02 -9.36 -8.91
CA SER A 186 -11.22 -9.64 -10.11
C SER A 186 -10.24 -8.50 -10.43
N GLU A 187 -10.65 -7.24 -10.26
CA GLU A 187 -9.78 -6.06 -10.46
C GLU A 187 -8.70 -5.96 -9.38
N ILE A 188 -9.01 -6.32 -8.12
CA ILE A 188 -8.03 -6.43 -7.02
C ILE A 188 -6.97 -7.46 -7.38
N ALA A 189 -7.38 -8.63 -7.89
CA ALA A 189 -6.47 -9.70 -8.29
C ALA A 189 -5.51 -9.25 -9.42
N ILE A 190 -6.03 -8.59 -10.45
CA ILE A 190 -5.24 -8.06 -11.57
C ILE A 190 -4.24 -7.01 -11.09
N SER A 191 -4.69 -6.07 -10.27
CA SER A 191 -3.83 -5.02 -9.70
C SER A 191 -2.74 -5.60 -8.80
N SER A 192 -3.09 -6.59 -7.96
CA SER A 192 -2.13 -7.27 -7.08
C SER A 192 -1.08 -8.05 -7.86
N SER A 193 -1.45 -8.67 -8.98
CA SER A 193 -0.52 -9.36 -9.87
C SER A 193 0.50 -8.41 -10.49
N LYS A 194 0.04 -7.23 -10.91
CA LYS A 194 0.90 -6.17 -11.42
C LYS A 194 1.86 -5.67 -10.34
N SER A 195 1.33 -5.37 -9.15
CA SER A 195 2.13 -4.93 -8.00
C SER A 195 3.17 -5.97 -7.58
N PHE A 196 2.80 -7.26 -7.58
CA PHE A 196 3.72 -8.36 -7.30
C PHE A 196 4.89 -8.38 -8.29
N LYS A 197 4.59 -8.32 -9.59
CA LYS A 197 5.60 -8.32 -10.65
C LYS A 197 6.52 -7.10 -10.58
N GLU A 198 5.98 -5.94 -10.23
CA GLU A 198 6.74 -4.69 -10.11
C GLU A 198 7.67 -4.66 -8.89
N LEU A 199 7.23 -5.21 -7.74
CA LEU A 199 7.97 -5.15 -6.47
C LEU A 199 8.86 -6.38 -6.24
N ILE A 200 8.37 -7.58 -6.59
CA ILE A 200 9.09 -8.84 -6.32
C ILE A 200 9.85 -9.32 -7.56
N GLY A 201 9.24 -9.20 -8.75
CA GLY A 201 9.87 -9.51 -10.02
C GLY A 201 9.57 -10.91 -10.55
N ASP A 202 8.97 -11.79 -9.75
CA ASP A 202 8.67 -13.16 -10.10
C ASP A 202 7.27 -13.37 -10.70
N GLU A 203 6.90 -14.62 -11.03
CA GLU A 203 5.64 -14.95 -11.68
C GLU A 203 4.47 -14.91 -10.68
N PRO A 204 3.45 -14.06 -10.90
CA PRO A 204 2.28 -14.00 -10.03
C PRO A 204 1.44 -15.28 -10.13
N LYS A 205 1.07 -15.85 -8.98
CA LYS A 205 0.19 -17.00 -8.83
C LYS A 205 -0.93 -16.65 -7.85
N VAL A 206 -2.11 -16.40 -8.38
CA VAL A 206 -3.23 -15.79 -7.65
C VAL A 206 -4.21 -16.84 -7.15
N ALA A 207 -4.43 -16.88 -5.84
CA ALA A 207 -5.49 -17.65 -5.21
C ALA A 207 -6.66 -16.74 -4.83
N MET A 208 -7.86 -17.01 -5.37
CA MET A 208 -9.11 -16.39 -4.97
C MET A 208 -9.67 -17.16 -3.77
N LEU A 209 -9.45 -16.63 -2.57
CA LEU A 209 -9.66 -17.36 -1.32
C LEU A 209 -11.13 -17.49 -0.93
N SER A 210 -11.47 -18.65 -0.40
CA SER A 210 -12.77 -18.98 0.20
C SER A 210 -12.60 -20.06 1.26
N TYR A 211 -13.62 -20.30 2.06
CA TYR A 211 -13.71 -21.50 2.90
C TYR A 211 -14.10 -22.75 2.09
N SER A 212 -14.41 -22.62 0.81
CA SER A 212 -14.72 -23.68 -0.15
C SER A 212 -13.58 -23.89 -1.14
N THR A 213 -13.46 -25.09 -1.68
CA THR A 213 -12.58 -25.44 -2.79
C THR A 213 -13.37 -26.17 -3.86
N HIS A 214 -13.44 -25.60 -5.08
CA HIS A 214 -14.04 -26.20 -6.27
C HIS A 214 -15.44 -26.81 -6.01
N GLY A 215 -16.32 -26.04 -5.36
CA GLY A 215 -17.71 -26.46 -5.11
C GLY A 215 -17.90 -27.35 -3.87
N SER A 216 -16.93 -27.41 -2.95
CA SER A 216 -17.09 -28.16 -1.71
C SER A 216 -18.15 -27.60 -0.77
N ALA A 217 -18.55 -26.33 -0.97
CA ALA A 217 -19.66 -25.67 -0.30
C ALA A 217 -20.39 -24.72 -1.26
N HIS A 218 -21.67 -24.45 -1.00
CA HIS A 218 -22.51 -23.56 -1.78
C HIS A 218 -23.19 -22.52 -0.89
N SER A 219 -22.95 -21.25 -1.16
CA SER A 219 -23.57 -20.12 -0.49
C SER A 219 -23.33 -18.84 -1.31
N PRO A 220 -24.07 -17.73 -1.05
CA PRO A 220 -23.78 -16.46 -1.72
C PRO A 220 -22.33 -15.97 -1.53
N LEU A 221 -21.65 -16.39 -0.46
CA LEU A 221 -20.25 -16.04 -0.21
C LEU A 221 -19.30 -16.78 -1.18
N THR A 222 -19.54 -18.07 -1.41
CA THR A 222 -18.75 -18.87 -2.36
C THR A 222 -19.08 -18.49 -3.79
N ASP A 223 -20.35 -18.24 -4.11
CA ASP A 223 -20.81 -17.84 -5.45
C ASP A 223 -20.13 -16.56 -5.92
N LYS A 224 -19.93 -15.58 -5.00
CA LYS A 224 -19.19 -14.34 -5.25
C LYS A 224 -17.76 -14.62 -5.70
N VAL A 225 -17.05 -15.52 -5.02
CA VAL A 225 -15.64 -15.83 -5.33
C VAL A 225 -15.54 -16.67 -6.62
N ILE A 226 -16.47 -17.58 -6.85
CA ILE A 226 -16.58 -18.35 -8.10
C ILE A 226 -16.74 -17.40 -9.30
N GLU A 227 -17.68 -16.46 -9.21
CA GLU A 227 -17.90 -15.47 -10.29
C GLU A 227 -16.69 -14.55 -10.45
N ALA A 228 -16.07 -14.10 -9.35
CA ALA A 228 -14.84 -13.30 -9.40
C ALA A 228 -13.70 -14.04 -10.11
N THR A 229 -13.53 -15.33 -9.86
CA THR A 229 -12.52 -16.14 -10.51
C THR A 229 -12.78 -16.29 -12.01
N LYS A 230 -14.04 -16.48 -12.38
CA LYS A 230 -14.45 -16.55 -13.80
C LYS A 230 -14.15 -15.22 -14.49
N LEU A 231 -14.54 -14.07 -13.92
CA LEU A 231 -14.26 -12.75 -14.45
C LEU A 231 -12.75 -12.49 -14.55
N LEU A 232 -11.96 -12.94 -13.57
CA LEU A 232 -10.50 -12.83 -13.61
C LEU A 232 -9.91 -13.57 -14.81
N LYS A 233 -10.34 -14.82 -15.04
CA LYS A 233 -9.89 -15.64 -16.19
C LYS A 233 -10.30 -15.04 -17.54
N GLU A 234 -11.47 -14.38 -17.61
CA GLU A 234 -11.93 -13.67 -18.82
C GLU A 234 -11.11 -12.41 -19.10
N LYS A 235 -10.80 -11.60 -18.04
CA LYS A 235 -10.08 -10.33 -18.16
C LYS A 235 -8.56 -10.50 -18.33
N ALA A 236 -8.00 -11.54 -17.71
CA ALA A 236 -6.56 -11.82 -17.67
C ALA A 236 -6.29 -13.33 -17.90
N PRO A 237 -6.53 -13.85 -19.11
CA PRO A 237 -6.46 -15.29 -19.39
C PRO A 237 -5.06 -15.88 -19.22
N ASP A 238 -4.01 -15.07 -19.35
CA ASP A 238 -2.62 -15.51 -19.20
C ASP A 238 -2.14 -15.52 -17.73
N LEU A 239 -2.96 -15.01 -16.79
CA LEU A 239 -2.60 -14.96 -15.38
C LEU A 239 -2.81 -16.33 -14.73
N ILE A 240 -1.77 -16.90 -14.13
CA ILE A 240 -1.88 -18.12 -13.33
C ILE A 240 -2.77 -17.84 -12.12
N SER A 241 -4.00 -18.33 -12.16
CA SER A 241 -5.00 -18.07 -11.11
C SER A 241 -5.96 -19.23 -10.93
N ASP A 242 -6.46 -19.40 -9.70
CA ASP A 242 -7.49 -20.36 -9.39
C ASP A 242 -8.37 -19.92 -8.21
N GLY A 243 -9.57 -20.48 -8.12
CA GLY A 243 -10.59 -20.24 -7.09
C GLY A 243 -11.96 -20.74 -7.54
N GLU A 244 -12.94 -20.80 -6.64
CA GLU A 244 -12.71 -20.54 -5.20
C GLU A 244 -11.85 -21.64 -4.60
N ILE A 245 -10.90 -21.28 -3.75
CA ILE A 245 -9.96 -22.23 -3.15
C ILE A 245 -9.67 -21.89 -1.68
N GLN A 246 -9.57 -22.94 -0.84
CA GLN A 246 -9.13 -22.78 0.54
C GLN A 246 -7.64 -22.45 0.63
N LEU A 247 -7.24 -21.73 1.68
CA LEU A 247 -5.86 -21.30 1.88
C LEU A 247 -4.87 -22.47 1.86
N ASP A 248 -5.16 -23.57 2.57
CA ASP A 248 -4.27 -24.73 2.63
C ASP A 248 -4.07 -25.40 1.26
N ALA A 249 -5.13 -25.49 0.45
CA ALA A 249 -5.01 -25.99 -0.92
C ALA A 249 -4.29 -25.00 -1.87
N ALA A 250 -4.32 -23.71 -1.55
CA ALA A 250 -3.62 -22.69 -2.35
C ALA A 250 -2.10 -22.69 -2.15
N ILE A 251 -1.60 -23.05 -0.94
CA ILE A 251 -0.20 -22.85 -0.54
C ILE A 251 0.55 -24.12 -0.17
N ILE A 252 -0.12 -25.29 -0.07
CA ILE A 252 0.50 -26.56 0.31
C ILE A 252 0.29 -27.59 -0.82
N PRO A 253 1.35 -28.06 -1.51
CA PRO A 253 1.25 -28.94 -2.67
C PRO A 253 0.46 -30.24 -2.40
N GLU A 254 0.70 -30.94 -1.28
CA GLU A 254 0.03 -32.18 -0.94
C GLU A 254 -1.47 -31.98 -0.66
N VAL A 255 -1.86 -30.80 -0.19
CA VAL A 255 -3.26 -30.44 0.02
C VAL A 255 -3.91 -30.08 -1.32
N ALA A 256 -3.20 -29.35 -2.18
CA ALA A 256 -3.64 -29.01 -3.54
C ALA A 256 -3.95 -30.26 -4.35
N GLU A 257 -3.07 -31.28 -4.32
CA GLU A 257 -3.26 -32.53 -5.03
C GLU A 257 -4.55 -33.25 -4.62
N ARG A 258 -4.91 -33.18 -3.34
CA ARG A 258 -6.12 -33.82 -2.81
C ARG A 258 -7.40 -33.02 -2.99
N LYS A 259 -7.35 -31.69 -2.76
CA LYS A 259 -8.55 -30.84 -2.72
C LYS A 259 -8.83 -30.13 -4.04
N ALA A 260 -7.78 -29.82 -4.81
CA ALA A 260 -7.83 -29.09 -6.07
C ALA A 260 -6.97 -29.75 -7.15
N PRO A 261 -7.19 -31.04 -7.48
CA PRO A 261 -6.41 -31.74 -8.50
C PRO A 261 -6.53 -31.00 -9.83
N GLY A 262 -5.38 -30.74 -10.47
CA GLY A 262 -5.33 -29.98 -11.72
C GLY A 262 -5.35 -28.46 -11.57
N SER A 263 -5.33 -27.91 -10.36
CA SER A 263 -5.15 -26.48 -10.12
C SER A 263 -3.82 -25.98 -10.72
N PRO A 264 -3.82 -24.91 -11.51
CA PRO A 264 -2.58 -24.33 -12.05
C PRO A 264 -1.67 -23.78 -10.96
N LEU A 265 -2.18 -23.50 -9.76
CA LEU A 265 -1.41 -23.04 -8.60
C LEU A 265 -0.51 -24.13 -8.01
N GLN A 266 -0.93 -25.39 -8.07
CA GLN A 266 -0.17 -26.53 -7.54
C GLN A 266 0.27 -26.36 -6.07
N GLY A 267 -0.54 -25.65 -5.26
CA GLY A 267 -0.19 -25.34 -3.87
C GLY A 267 0.97 -24.35 -3.71
N LYS A 268 1.21 -23.49 -4.69
CA LYS A 268 2.32 -22.52 -4.72
C LYS A 268 1.85 -21.09 -5.01
N ALA A 269 0.66 -20.72 -4.52
CA ALA A 269 0.19 -19.36 -4.61
C ALA A 269 1.14 -18.40 -3.86
N ASN A 270 1.35 -17.20 -4.43
CA ASN A 270 2.11 -16.11 -3.81
C ASN A 270 1.31 -14.80 -3.71
N ILE A 271 0.07 -14.82 -4.23
CA ILE A 271 -0.89 -13.72 -4.08
C ILE A 271 -2.20 -14.32 -3.55
N LEU A 272 -2.64 -13.83 -2.41
CA LEU A 272 -3.85 -14.26 -1.73
C LEU A 272 -4.89 -13.16 -1.77
N ILE A 273 -5.99 -13.39 -2.51
CA ILE A 273 -7.12 -12.44 -2.61
C ILE A 273 -8.20 -12.88 -1.64
N PHE A 274 -8.45 -12.04 -0.64
CA PHE A 274 -9.44 -12.29 0.41
C PHE A 274 -10.83 -11.87 -0.04
N PRO A 275 -11.89 -12.58 0.36
CA PRO A 275 -13.26 -12.31 -0.10
C PRO A 275 -13.84 -11.00 0.42
N ASP A 276 -13.32 -10.49 1.53
CA ASP A 276 -13.72 -9.23 2.16
C ASP A 276 -12.62 -8.70 3.10
N LEU A 277 -12.80 -7.48 3.59
CA LEU A 277 -11.83 -6.81 4.44
C LEU A 277 -11.65 -7.49 5.80
N ASP A 278 -12.69 -8.07 6.37
CA ASP A 278 -12.58 -8.78 7.66
C ASP A 278 -11.61 -9.95 7.53
N ALA A 279 -11.80 -10.79 6.51
CA ALA A 279 -10.93 -11.93 6.25
C ALA A 279 -9.47 -11.48 5.98
N GLY A 280 -9.28 -10.47 5.15
CA GLY A 280 -7.94 -9.94 4.81
C GLY A 280 -7.25 -9.28 6.00
N ASN A 281 -7.96 -8.43 6.74
CA ASN A 281 -7.41 -7.68 7.88
C ASN A 281 -7.08 -8.59 9.07
N ILE A 282 -7.94 -9.56 9.38
CA ILE A 282 -7.69 -10.57 10.40
C ILE A 282 -6.54 -11.47 9.96
N GLY A 283 -6.56 -11.93 8.70
CA GLY A 283 -5.56 -12.83 8.12
C GLY A 283 -4.14 -12.28 8.20
N TYR A 284 -3.91 -11.04 7.73
CA TYR A 284 -2.55 -10.48 7.81
C TYR A 284 -2.07 -10.29 9.24
N LYS A 285 -2.97 -9.88 10.17
CA LYS A 285 -2.59 -9.71 11.59
C LYS A 285 -2.26 -11.03 12.27
N LEU A 286 -3.02 -12.09 11.98
CA LEU A 286 -2.69 -13.44 12.49
C LEU A 286 -1.33 -13.90 11.98
N THR A 287 -1.08 -13.73 10.68
CA THR A 287 0.20 -14.09 10.06
C THR A 287 1.36 -13.27 10.65
N GLN A 288 1.16 -11.96 10.83
CA GLN A 288 2.16 -11.09 11.44
C GLN A 288 2.45 -11.46 12.89
N ARG A 289 1.42 -11.64 13.73
CA ARG A 289 1.59 -11.79 15.19
C ARG A 289 1.94 -13.22 15.59
N PHE A 290 1.28 -14.22 15.04
CA PHE A 290 1.54 -15.63 15.36
C PHE A 290 2.58 -16.27 14.44
N GLY A 291 2.60 -15.90 13.16
CA GLY A 291 3.58 -16.38 12.19
C GLY A 291 4.90 -15.62 12.18
N HIS A 292 5.04 -14.57 13.02
CA HIS A 292 6.24 -13.72 13.07
C HIS A 292 6.66 -13.14 11.72
N ALA A 293 5.67 -12.93 10.83
CA ALA A 293 5.92 -12.33 9.53
C ALA A 293 6.11 -10.81 9.65
N GLU A 294 6.98 -10.25 8.83
CA GLU A 294 6.99 -8.82 8.58
C GLU A 294 5.79 -8.45 7.71
N ALA A 295 5.15 -7.31 7.96
CA ALA A 295 3.97 -6.87 7.25
C ALA A 295 4.15 -5.41 6.81
N TYR A 296 4.39 -5.18 5.53
CA TYR A 296 4.55 -3.85 4.93
C TYR A 296 3.25 -3.41 4.28
N GLY A 297 2.63 -2.34 4.81
CA GLY A 297 1.37 -1.83 4.28
C GLY A 297 0.47 -1.17 5.33
N PRO A 298 -0.79 -0.86 4.92
CA PRO A 298 -1.37 -1.17 3.61
C PRO A 298 -0.78 -0.32 2.48
N LEU A 299 -0.33 -0.99 1.42
CA LEU A 299 0.21 -0.35 0.22
C LEU A 299 -0.92 -0.12 -0.78
N CYS A 300 -1.01 1.09 -1.34
CA CYS A 300 -2.04 1.42 -2.30
C CYS A 300 -1.64 1.01 -3.71
N GLN A 301 -2.61 0.48 -4.44
CA GLN A 301 -2.48 0.15 -5.85
C GLN A 301 -3.64 0.75 -6.66
N GLY A 302 -3.35 1.09 -7.91
CA GLY A 302 -4.34 1.71 -8.77
C GLY A 302 -4.50 3.23 -8.58
N VAL A 303 -3.67 3.89 -7.77
CA VAL A 303 -3.58 5.35 -7.66
C VAL A 303 -2.57 5.89 -8.66
N SER A 304 -2.80 7.08 -9.21
CA SER A 304 -1.93 7.66 -10.25
C SER A 304 -0.54 8.08 -9.77
N LYS A 305 -0.28 8.10 -8.47
CA LYS A 305 1.00 8.42 -7.84
C LYS A 305 1.26 7.49 -6.64
N ALA A 306 2.50 7.37 -6.22
CA ALA A 306 2.89 6.53 -5.10
C ALA A 306 2.44 7.12 -3.76
N VAL A 307 1.44 6.50 -3.17
CA VAL A 307 0.86 6.90 -1.88
C VAL A 307 0.60 5.64 -1.08
N ASN A 308 1.12 5.58 0.15
CA ASN A 308 0.92 4.42 0.99
C ASN A 308 0.48 4.81 2.40
N ASP A 309 -0.33 3.93 2.98
CA ASP A 309 -0.78 4.02 4.35
C ASP A 309 0.08 3.13 5.26
N LEU A 310 -0.06 3.30 6.55
CA LEU A 310 0.63 2.54 7.59
C LEU A 310 -0.40 1.94 8.55
N SER A 311 -0.04 0.83 9.15
CA SER A 311 -0.74 0.36 10.35
C SER A 311 -0.37 1.27 11.54
N ARG A 312 -1.34 1.67 12.35
CA ARG A 312 -1.07 2.42 13.60
C ARG A 312 -0.17 1.69 14.58
N GLY A 313 -0.04 0.37 14.44
CA GLY A 313 0.87 -0.47 15.20
C GLY A 313 2.26 -0.66 14.55
N CYS A 314 2.62 0.14 13.55
CA CYS A 314 3.92 0.07 12.88
C CYS A 314 5.05 0.58 13.79
N SER A 315 6.25 0.07 13.53
CA SER A 315 7.51 0.56 14.08
C SER A 315 8.14 1.60 13.15
N SER A 316 9.18 2.29 13.61
CA SER A 316 10.00 3.17 12.76
C SER A 316 10.68 2.41 11.61
N GLN A 317 11.05 1.15 11.82
CA GLN A 317 11.58 0.27 10.77
C GLN A 317 10.53 -0.05 9.69
N ASP A 318 9.28 -0.30 10.11
CA ASP A 318 8.18 -0.52 9.16
C ASP A 318 7.91 0.73 8.31
N ILE A 319 7.92 1.92 8.93
CA ILE A 319 7.79 3.20 8.22
C ILE A 319 8.91 3.37 7.19
N ALA A 320 10.18 3.16 7.59
CA ALA A 320 11.33 3.24 6.68
C ALA A 320 11.22 2.20 5.54
N GLY A 321 10.72 1.01 5.84
CA GLY A 321 10.43 -0.03 4.85
C GLY A 321 9.37 0.41 3.84
N VAL A 322 8.25 0.96 4.29
CA VAL A 322 7.19 1.48 3.40
C VAL A 322 7.69 2.67 2.58
N VAL A 323 8.57 3.53 3.13
CA VAL A 323 9.24 4.60 2.36
C VAL A 323 10.06 4.00 1.22
N ALA A 324 10.84 2.93 1.44
CA ALA A 324 11.62 2.27 0.40
C ALA A 324 10.71 1.70 -0.70
N ILE A 325 9.63 1.02 -0.32
CA ILE A 325 8.64 0.49 -1.27
C ILE A 325 7.97 1.63 -2.06
N THR A 326 7.59 2.73 -1.39
CA THR A 326 6.98 3.91 -2.04
C THR A 326 7.93 4.54 -3.05
N ALA A 327 9.23 4.63 -2.73
CA ALA A 327 10.25 5.12 -3.66
C ALA A 327 10.35 4.21 -4.90
N VAL A 328 10.34 2.89 -4.73
CA VAL A 328 10.34 1.93 -5.84
C VAL A 328 9.06 2.04 -6.69
N GLN A 329 7.89 2.18 -6.07
CA GLN A 329 6.64 2.43 -6.80
C GLN A 329 6.72 3.73 -7.62
N ALA A 330 7.24 4.81 -7.03
CA ALA A 330 7.40 6.11 -7.70
C ALA A 330 8.35 6.04 -8.91
N GLN A 331 9.37 5.18 -8.90
CA GLN A 331 10.24 4.93 -10.05
C GLN A 331 9.52 4.28 -11.24
N LYS A 332 8.40 3.58 -11.00
CA LYS A 332 7.62 2.88 -12.04
C LYS A 332 6.45 3.71 -12.58
N ILE A 333 6.10 4.79 -11.89
CA ILE A 333 5.04 5.71 -12.31
C ILE A 333 5.68 6.81 -13.16
N ASN A 334 5.37 6.83 -14.46
CA ASN A 334 5.79 7.86 -15.41
C ASN A 334 4.86 9.08 -15.39
#